data_fd30d2e8851dff8567ba22bae17905d4
#
_entry.id   fd30d2e8851dff8567ba22bae17905d4
#
_cell.length_a   1.000
_cell.length_b   1.000
_cell.length_c   1.000
_cell.angle_alpha   90.00
_cell.angle_beta   90.00
_cell.angle_gamma   90.00
#
_symmetry.space_group_name_H-M   'P 1'
#
loop_
_entity.id
_entity.type
_entity.pdbx_description
1 polymer ?
#
loop_
_entity_poly.entity_id
_entity_poly.type
_entity_poly.pdbx_seq_one_letter_code
_entity_poly.pdbx_strand_id
1 'polypeptide(L)'
;MEYTNCRLCGSRTFPRKGQIRSIRPILADKILECSFCSFVFLNDDSHISKTHYEESLMHDYEKTLEDSRDESKEEDIRRYNMLKSEILNKNIIEVGVGNGGFLKLAQKVSKTVQGIEPEKKHYKTFETEGLNITSNINDLNDFEEADIVVCFHVIEHLNDPLGFLLELLNLLKINKKLFIETPNSNDALITLYDSEAFQNFTYWDNHLVLFNNKSFEFMCNKISGIKYKSLPVQRFSIANHLHWLAKKKPGGHKSWSFLDEELIKNKYREKLFELQMNDTLFYEITKISDQCKLKL
;
A
#
# COMPACT_ATOMS: atom_id res chain seq x y z
N MET A 1 20.24 -25.52 1.18
CA MET A 1 18.95 -24.83 1.06
C MET A 1 19.03 -23.99 -0.20
N GLU A 2 18.26 -24.33 -1.22
CA GLU A 2 18.14 -23.49 -2.42
C GLU A 2 17.26 -22.29 -2.06
N TYR A 3 17.85 -21.11 -2.07
CA TYR A 3 17.07 -19.85 -1.97
C TYR A 3 16.61 -19.47 -3.37
N THR A 4 15.34 -19.10 -3.50
CA THR A 4 14.80 -18.52 -4.72
C THR A 4 15.53 -17.21 -5.05
N ASN A 5 15.77 -16.95 -6.34
CA ASN A 5 16.26 -15.64 -6.76
C ASN A 5 15.19 -14.56 -6.56
N CYS A 6 15.65 -13.33 -6.41
CA CYS A 6 14.78 -12.17 -6.26
C CYS A 6 13.82 -12.04 -7.45
N ARG A 7 12.52 -12.00 -7.18
CA ARG A 7 11.47 -11.84 -8.22
C ARG A 7 11.58 -10.51 -8.97
N LEU A 8 12.18 -9.49 -8.34
CA LEU A 8 12.30 -8.16 -8.94
C LEU A 8 13.57 -7.98 -9.78
N CYS A 9 14.72 -8.53 -9.37
CA CYS A 9 16.02 -8.28 -10.03
C CYS A 9 16.82 -9.54 -10.39
N GLY A 10 16.37 -10.73 -10.02
CA GLY A 10 17.07 -12.00 -10.28
C GLY A 10 18.29 -12.29 -9.39
N SER A 11 18.69 -11.35 -8.51
CA SER A 11 19.85 -11.52 -7.64
C SER A 11 19.59 -12.48 -6.48
N ARG A 12 20.67 -12.90 -5.79
CA ARG A 12 20.58 -13.80 -4.64
C ARG A 12 19.74 -13.19 -3.53
N THR A 13 19.05 -14.06 -2.81
CA THR A 13 18.27 -13.73 -1.63
C THR A 13 18.82 -14.43 -0.40
N PHE A 14 18.46 -13.93 0.77
CA PHE A 14 18.76 -14.53 2.05
C PHE A 14 17.56 -14.38 2.99
N PRO A 15 17.41 -15.25 4.00
CA PRO A 15 16.37 -15.09 5.00
C PRO A 15 16.55 -13.76 5.71
N ARG A 16 15.47 -12.96 5.76
CA ARG A 16 15.49 -11.72 6.53
C ARG A 16 15.61 -12.06 8.01
N LYS A 17 16.47 -11.33 8.73
CA LYS A 17 16.55 -11.43 10.18
C LYS A 17 15.24 -10.94 10.79
N GLY A 18 14.68 -11.71 11.68
CA GLY A 18 13.37 -11.51 12.27
C GLY A 18 12.56 -12.80 12.12
N GLN A 19 11.96 -13.26 13.18
CA GLN A 19 11.14 -14.46 13.12
C GLN A 19 9.78 -14.08 12.57
N ILE A 20 9.41 -14.69 11.44
CA ILE A 20 8.02 -14.73 11.04
C ILE A 20 7.32 -15.65 12.02
N ARG A 21 6.56 -15.06 12.88
CA ARG A 21 5.51 -15.80 13.57
C ARG A 21 4.20 -15.37 12.97
N SER A 22 3.70 -16.17 12.09
CA SER A 22 2.36 -16.01 11.56
C SER A 22 1.34 -15.95 12.68
N ILE A 23 0.51 -14.94 12.67
CA ILE A 23 -0.74 -14.93 13.46
C ILE A 23 -1.73 -15.94 12.85
N ARG A 24 -1.50 -16.34 11.60
CA ARG A 24 -2.23 -17.36 10.86
C ARG A 24 -1.27 -18.47 10.46
N PRO A 25 -1.71 -19.74 10.34
CA PRO A 25 -0.84 -20.81 9.87
C PRO A 25 -0.36 -20.49 8.47
N ILE A 26 0.86 -20.01 8.34
CA ILE A 26 1.50 -19.78 7.05
C ILE A 26 2.13 -21.06 6.57
N LEU A 27 1.90 -21.36 5.30
CA LEU A 27 2.64 -22.38 4.57
C LEU A 27 4.03 -21.86 4.16
N ALA A 28 4.22 -20.53 4.09
CA ALA A 28 5.50 -19.92 3.77
C ALA A 28 6.46 -19.93 4.98
N ASP A 29 7.53 -20.70 4.86
CA ASP A 29 8.53 -20.87 5.90
C ASP A 29 9.39 -19.64 6.16
N LYS A 30 9.47 -18.70 5.20
CA LYS A 30 10.54 -17.70 5.20
C LYS A 30 10.16 -16.42 4.49
N ILE A 31 10.55 -15.32 5.08
CA ILE A 31 10.66 -14.04 4.37
C ILE A 31 12.08 -13.94 3.82
N LEU A 32 12.17 -13.64 2.54
CA LEU A 32 13.43 -13.44 1.85
C LEU A 32 13.66 -11.96 1.61
N GLU A 33 14.92 -11.57 1.68
CA GLU A 33 15.38 -10.24 1.29
C GLU A 33 16.43 -10.35 0.21
N CYS A 34 16.34 -9.49 -0.81
CA CYS A 34 17.29 -9.44 -1.90
C CYS A 34 18.59 -8.75 -1.48
N SER A 35 19.73 -9.38 -1.73
CA SER A 35 21.07 -8.83 -1.44
C SER A 35 21.39 -7.56 -2.24
N PHE A 36 20.75 -7.35 -3.38
CA PHE A 36 21.03 -6.24 -4.30
C PHE A 36 20.01 -5.10 -4.17
N CYS A 37 18.72 -5.37 -4.41
CA CYS A 37 17.70 -4.32 -4.41
C CYS A 37 16.95 -4.17 -3.09
N SER A 38 17.22 -5.02 -2.08
CA SER A 38 16.57 -5.02 -0.77
C SER A 38 15.05 -5.26 -0.81
N PHE A 39 14.56 -5.86 -1.90
CA PHE A 39 13.17 -6.28 -2.02
C PHE A 39 12.89 -7.43 -1.07
N VAL A 40 11.82 -7.34 -0.31
CA VAL A 40 11.39 -8.32 0.68
C VAL A 40 10.16 -9.04 0.17
N PHE A 41 10.11 -10.37 0.27
CA PHE A 41 8.97 -11.14 -0.21
C PHE A 41 8.87 -12.51 0.48
N LEU A 42 7.68 -13.10 0.47
CA LEU A 42 7.46 -14.47 0.90
C LEU A 42 8.07 -15.43 -0.11
N ASN A 43 8.74 -16.48 0.37
CA ASN A 43 9.33 -17.51 -0.51
C ASN A 43 8.27 -18.40 -1.17
N ASP A 44 7.08 -18.49 -0.59
CA ASP A 44 5.96 -19.29 -1.07
C ASP A 44 4.67 -18.47 -1.01
N ASP A 45 3.91 -18.49 -2.09
CA ASP A 45 2.64 -17.81 -2.29
C ASP A 45 1.55 -18.78 -2.79
N SER A 46 1.79 -20.09 -2.67
CA SER A 46 0.88 -21.15 -3.14
C SER A 46 -0.50 -21.15 -2.46
N HIS A 47 -0.62 -20.46 -1.31
CA HIS A 47 -1.88 -20.26 -0.60
C HIS A 47 -2.79 -19.21 -1.26
N ILE A 48 -2.29 -18.40 -2.19
CA ILE A 48 -3.07 -17.40 -2.91
C ILE A 48 -3.73 -18.07 -4.12
N SER A 49 -5.03 -18.32 -4.03
CA SER A 49 -5.83 -18.81 -5.17
C SER A 49 -6.19 -17.65 -6.12
N LYS A 50 -6.68 -17.99 -7.32
CA LYS A 50 -7.17 -16.98 -8.27
C LYS A 50 -8.36 -16.17 -7.74
N THR A 51 -9.16 -16.77 -6.84
CA THR A 51 -10.35 -16.14 -6.24
C THR A 51 -10.10 -15.60 -4.84
N HIS A 52 -8.83 -15.64 -4.37
CA HIS A 52 -8.46 -15.28 -3.00
C HIS A 52 -8.99 -13.88 -2.58
N TYR A 53 -8.86 -12.91 -3.47
CA TYR A 53 -9.31 -11.54 -3.22
C TYR A 53 -10.80 -11.30 -3.50
N GLU A 54 -11.43 -12.15 -4.31
CA GLU A 54 -12.88 -12.09 -4.58
C GLU A 54 -13.70 -12.67 -3.42
N GLU A 55 -13.20 -13.73 -2.81
CA GLU A 55 -13.81 -14.44 -1.68
C GLU A 55 -13.50 -13.80 -0.33
N SER A 56 -12.65 -12.79 -0.35
CA SER A 56 -12.22 -11.95 0.76
C SER A 56 -12.07 -12.63 2.11
N LEU A 57 -10.95 -13.26 2.27
CA LEU A 57 -10.46 -13.64 3.61
C LEU A 57 -9.69 -12.49 4.30
N MET A 58 -9.63 -11.32 3.67
CA MET A 58 -8.88 -10.16 4.17
C MET A 58 -9.67 -9.32 5.18
N HIS A 59 -11.01 -9.30 5.05
CA HIS A 59 -11.86 -8.51 5.92
C HIS A 59 -12.55 -9.40 6.95
N ASP A 60 -12.75 -8.86 8.15
CA ASP A 60 -13.56 -9.49 9.17
C ASP A 60 -15.02 -9.54 8.70
N TYR A 61 -15.52 -10.74 8.40
CA TYR A 61 -16.88 -10.94 7.90
C TYR A 61 -17.98 -10.47 8.86
N GLU A 62 -17.66 -10.32 10.14
CA GLU A 62 -18.61 -9.88 11.16
C GLU A 62 -18.76 -8.36 11.20
N LYS A 63 -17.78 -7.60 10.63
CA LYS A 63 -17.84 -6.14 10.61
C LYS A 63 -18.78 -5.62 9.53
N THR A 64 -19.53 -4.58 9.92
CA THR A 64 -20.30 -3.80 8.96
C THR A 64 -19.39 -2.90 8.12
N LEU A 65 -19.89 -2.41 6.97
CA LEU A 65 -19.17 -1.42 6.16
C LEU A 65 -18.92 -0.12 6.94
N GLU A 66 -19.85 0.27 7.82
CA GLU A 66 -19.77 1.47 8.64
C GLU A 66 -18.66 1.34 9.69
N ASP A 67 -18.59 0.20 10.40
CA ASP A 67 -17.49 -0.10 11.34
C ASP A 67 -16.13 -0.05 10.65
N SER A 68 -16.03 -0.64 9.45
CA SER A 68 -14.80 -0.62 8.65
C SER A 68 -14.40 0.79 8.23
N ARG A 69 -15.36 1.65 7.87
CA ARG A 69 -15.13 3.05 7.53
C ARG A 69 -14.72 3.88 8.74
N ASP A 70 -15.31 3.63 9.90
CA ASP A 70 -14.93 4.33 11.13
C ASP A 70 -13.50 4.00 11.56
N GLU A 71 -13.06 2.76 11.36
CA GLU A 71 -11.68 2.35 11.62
C GLU A 71 -10.67 3.02 10.67
N SER A 72 -11.00 3.16 9.38
CA SER A 72 -10.11 3.75 8.36
C SER A 72 -10.22 5.27 8.24
N LYS A 73 -11.21 5.89 8.88
CA LYS A 73 -11.60 7.29 8.70
C LYS A 73 -10.46 8.30 8.78
N GLU A 74 -9.57 8.15 9.75
CA GLU A 74 -8.43 9.07 9.94
C GLU A 74 -7.46 8.97 8.75
N GLU A 75 -7.24 7.76 8.25
CA GLU A 75 -6.37 7.51 7.09
C GLU A 75 -7.00 8.02 5.78
N ASP A 76 -8.29 7.79 5.59
CA ASP A 76 -8.99 8.28 4.40
C ASP A 76 -9.01 9.81 4.36
N ILE A 77 -9.23 10.46 5.51
CA ILE A 77 -9.14 11.93 5.63
C ILE A 77 -7.70 12.41 5.38
N ARG A 78 -6.68 11.72 5.90
CA ARG A 78 -5.27 12.05 5.65
C ARG A 78 -4.96 12.01 4.16
N ARG A 79 -5.29 10.90 3.49
CA ARG A 79 -5.10 10.71 2.04
C ARG A 79 -5.84 11.77 1.24
N TYR A 80 -7.11 12.01 1.58
CA TYR A 80 -7.91 13.05 0.95
C TYR A 80 -7.26 14.44 1.09
N ASN A 81 -6.84 14.83 2.29
CA ASN A 81 -6.22 16.13 2.52
C ASN A 81 -4.89 16.29 1.77
N MET A 82 -4.10 15.23 1.67
CA MET A 82 -2.86 15.22 0.89
C MET A 82 -3.11 15.39 -0.61
N LEU A 83 -4.17 14.79 -1.13
CA LEU A 83 -4.44 14.73 -2.57
C LEU A 83 -5.52 15.71 -3.03
N LYS A 84 -6.18 16.42 -2.15
CA LYS A 84 -7.34 17.28 -2.48
C LYS A 84 -7.09 18.26 -3.63
N SER A 85 -5.93 18.91 -3.67
CA SER A 85 -5.56 19.82 -4.74
C SER A 85 -5.27 19.12 -6.08
N GLU A 86 -4.77 17.88 -6.01
CA GLU A 86 -4.47 17.07 -7.20
C GLU A 86 -5.74 16.51 -7.84
N ILE A 87 -6.73 16.12 -7.02
CA ILE A 87 -7.97 15.46 -7.48
C ILE A 87 -9.10 16.43 -7.84
N LEU A 88 -8.96 17.73 -7.53
CA LEU A 88 -9.99 18.74 -7.79
C LEU A 88 -10.31 18.84 -9.28
N ASN A 89 -11.59 18.60 -9.65
CA ASN A 89 -12.10 18.61 -11.03
C ASN A 89 -11.37 17.62 -11.98
N LYS A 90 -10.90 16.48 -11.46
CA LYS A 90 -10.20 15.44 -12.24
C LYS A 90 -11.02 14.16 -12.36
N ASN A 91 -10.69 13.36 -13.36
CA ASN A 91 -11.18 11.98 -13.49
C ASN A 91 -10.27 11.06 -12.67
N ILE A 92 -10.84 10.38 -11.67
CA ILE A 92 -10.09 9.60 -10.68
C ILE A 92 -10.43 8.13 -10.80
N ILE A 93 -9.40 7.26 -10.72
CA ILE A 93 -9.58 5.84 -10.44
C ILE A 93 -8.90 5.50 -9.12
N GLU A 94 -9.61 4.84 -8.22
CA GLU A 94 -9.02 4.14 -7.07
C GLU A 94 -8.95 2.65 -7.35
N VAL A 95 -7.76 2.07 -7.22
CA VAL A 95 -7.53 0.63 -7.35
C VAL A 95 -7.32 0.02 -5.97
N GLY A 96 -8.19 -0.91 -5.59
CA GLY A 96 -8.31 -1.42 -4.22
C GLY A 96 -9.15 -0.48 -3.35
N VAL A 97 -10.43 -0.38 -3.67
CA VAL A 97 -11.36 0.56 -3.00
C VAL A 97 -11.62 0.19 -1.54
N GLY A 98 -11.55 -1.11 -1.21
CA GLY A 98 -11.86 -1.61 0.13
C GLY A 98 -13.25 -1.19 0.60
N ASN A 99 -13.32 -0.39 1.68
CA ASN A 99 -14.61 0.10 2.21
C ASN A 99 -15.15 1.38 1.52
N GLY A 100 -14.43 1.93 0.54
CA GLY A 100 -14.84 3.10 -0.24
C GLY A 100 -14.72 4.45 0.48
N GLY A 101 -14.05 4.51 1.62
CA GLY A 101 -13.98 5.73 2.43
C GLY A 101 -13.26 6.88 1.71
N PHE A 102 -12.10 6.63 1.12
CA PHE A 102 -11.40 7.65 0.34
C PHE A 102 -12.17 8.06 -0.92
N LEU A 103 -12.69 7.08 -1.70
CA LEU A 103 -13.41 7.35 -2.96
C LEU A 103 -14.64 8.22 -2.72
N LYS A 104 -15.37 8.00 -1.63
CA LYS A 104 -16.52 8.80 -1.20
C LYS A 104 -16.12 10.24 -0.82
N LEU A 105 -14.93 10.46 -0.27
CA LEU A 105 -14.41 11.80 -0.03
C LEU A 105 -13.99 12.47 -1.35
N ALA A 106 -13.30 11.73 -2.24
CA ALA A 106 -12.86 12.22 -3.54
C ALA A 106 -14.03 12.62 -4.43
N GLN A 107 -15.15 11.87 -4.42
CA GLN A 107 -16.36 12.15 -5.21
C GLN A 107 -16.89 13.58 -5.01
N LYS A 108 -16.68 14.17 -3.84
CA LYS A 108 -17.18 15.53 -3.51
C LYS A 108 -16.49 16.65 -4.28
N VAL A 109 -15.28 16.41 -4.78
CA VAL A 109 -14.44 17.45 -5.41
C VAL A 109 -13.93 17.07 -6.80
N SER A 110 -13.96 15.79 -7.16
CA SER A 110 -13.52 15.28 -8.45
C SER A 110 -14.59 15.48 -9.53
N LYS A 111 -14.17 15.46 -10.79
CA LYS A 111 -15.10 15.48 -11.94
C LYS A 111 -15.85 14.16 -12.04
N THR A 112 -15.13 13.06 -11.98
CA THR A 112 -15.65 11.69 -11.93
C THR A 112 -14.80 10.85 -10.99
N VAL A 113 -15.41 9.82 -10.38
CA VAL A 113 -14.70 8.80 -9.61
C VAL A 113 -15.12 7.42 -10.09
N GLN A 114 -14.15 6.53 -10.20
CA GLN A 114 -14.36 5.11 -10.44
C GLN A 114 -13.49 4.30 -9.52
N GLY A 115 -13.93 3.09 -9.17
CA GLY A 115 -13.20 2.20 -8.32
C GLY A 115 -13.03 0.82 -8.93
N ILE A 116 -11.95 0.16 -8.55
CA ILE A 116 -11.71 -1.25 -8.85
C ILE A 116 -11.55 -1.97 -7.52
N GLU A 117 -12.43 -2.95 -7.26
CA GLU A 117 -12.42 -3.75 -6.05
C GLU A 117 -12.87 -5.19 -6.37
N PRO A 118 -12.01 -6.19 -6.22
CA PRO A 118 -12.38 -7.58 -6.48
C PRO A 118 -13.50 -8.10 -5.57
N GLU A 119 -13.52 -7.68 -4.29
CA GLU A 119 -14.53 -8.10 -3.33
C GLU A 119 -15.90 -7.45 -3.58
N LYS A 120 -16.90 -8.25 -3.85
CA LYS A 120 -18.24 -7.77 -4.22
C LYS A 120 -19.20 -7.52 -3.05
N LYS A 121 -18.76 -7.79 -1.82
CA LYS A 121 -19.58 -7.73 -0.59
C LYS A 121 -20.36 -6.42 -0.45
N HIS A 122 -19.78 -5.30 -0.82
CA HIS A 122 -20.35 -3.97 -0.59
C HIS A 122 -20.85 -3.25 -1.85
N TYR A 123 -20.88 -3.92 -3.01
CA TYR A 123 -21.27 -3.30 -4.29
C TYR A 123 -22.65 -2.63 -4.27
N LYS A 124 -23.66 -3.28 -3.68
CA LYS A 124 -25.02 -2.70 -3.56
C LYS A 124 -25.01 -1.38 -2.78
N THR A 125 -24.20 -1.29 -1.73
CA THR A 125 -24.07 -0.06 -0.95
C THR A 125 -23.34 1.00 -1.76
N PHE A 126 -22.28 0.65 -2.45
CA PHE A 126 -21.53 1.57 -3.32
C PHE A 126 -22.44 2.15 -4.42
N GLU A 127 -23.25 1.31 -5.06
CA GLU A 127 -24.22 1.73 -6.07
C GLU A 127 -25.24 2.73 -5.50
N THR A 128 -25.80 2.47 -4.31
CA THR A 128 -26.74 3.40 -3.66
C THR A 128 -26.09 4.72 -3.24
N GLU A 129 -24.77 4.75 -3.04
CA GLU A 129 -23.98 5.95 -2.76
C GLU A 129 -23.50 6.66 -4.04
N GLY A 130 -23.83 6.13 -5.22
CA GLY A 130 -23.42 6.67 -6.51
C GLY A 130 -21.96 6.46 -6.84
N LEU A 131 -21.31 5.45 -6.23
CA LEU A 131 -19.94 5.03 -6.55
C LEU A 131 -19.99 3.96 -7.64
N ASN A 132 -19.25 4.18 -8.73
CA ASN A 132 -19.09 3.22 -9.81
C ASN A 132 -17.89 2.32 -9.54
N ILE A 133 -18.14 1.05 -9.16
CA ILE A 133 -17.11 0.08 -8.81
C ILE A 133 -17.17 -1.13 -9.72
N THR A 134 -16.04 -1.55 -10.25
CA THR A 134 -15.87 -2.77 -11.07
C THR A 134 -14.97 -3.79 -10.36
N SER A 135 -15.05 -5.07 -10.78
CA SER A 135 -14.28 -6.14 -10.15
C SER A 135 -12.82 -6.19 -10.62
N ASN A 136 -12.53 -5.72 -11.81
CA ASN A 136 -11.18 -5.68 -12.35
C ASN A 136 -10.98 -4.56 -13.37
N ILE A 137 -9.73 -4.31 -13.75
CA ILE A 137 -9.34 -3.24 -14.68
C ILE A 137 -10.02 -3.41 -16.06
N ASN A 138 -10.22 -4.64 -16.51
CA ASN A 138 -10.80 -4.91 -17.84
C ASN A 138 -12.31 -4.63 -17.90
N ASP A 139 -12.98 -4.50 -16.76
CA ASP A 139 -14.42 -4.21 -16.67
C ASP A 139 -14.71 -2.70 -16.69
N LEU A 140 -13.71 -1.87 -16.81
CA LEU A 140 -13.85 -0.42 -16.97
C LEU A 140 -14.42 -0.10 -18.37
N ASN A 141 -15.75 -0.23 -18.52
CA ASN A 141 -16.47 0.12 -19.76
C ASN A 141 -16.61 1.64 -19.86
N ASP A 142 -16.49 2.17 -21.09
CA ASP A 142 -16.65 3.60 -21.42
C ASP A 142 -15.70 4.54 -20.63
N PHE A 143 -14.55 4.02 -20.25
CA PHE A 143 -13.60 4.76 -19.45
C PHE A 143 -12.72 5.68 -20.32
N GLU A 144 -12.88 6.99 -20.14
CA GLU A 144 -11.82 7.93 -20.53
C GLU A 144 -10.62 7.71 -19.60
N GLU A 145 -9.40 7.57 -20.15
CA GLU A 145 -8.17 7.47 -19.34
C GLU A 145 -8.14 8.48 -18.18
N ALA A 146 -7.67 8.05 -17.02
CA ALA A 146 -7.67 8.85 -15.81
C ALA A 146 -6.72 10.05 -15.87
N ASP A 147 -7.10 11.10 -15.15
CA ASP A 147 -6.17 12.17 -14.77
C ASP A 147 -5.34 11.76 -13.56
N ILE A 148 -5.94 11.02 -12.63
CA ILE A 148 -5.30 10.54 -11.40
C ILE A 148 -5.70 9.08 -11.17
N VAL A 149 -4.71 8.25 -10.91
CA VAL A 149 -4.91 6.90 -10.36
C VAL A 149 -4.36 6.89 -8.95
N VAL A 150 -5.08 6.29 -8.01
CA VAL A 150 -4.58 6.05 -6.65
C VAL A 150 -4.65 4.57 -6.32
N CYS A 151 -3.68 4.10 -5.54
CA CYS A 151 -3.57 2.72 -5.13
C CYS A 151 -2.98 2.66 -3.71
N PHE A 152 -3.81 2.33 -2.72
CA PHE A 152 -3.42 2.38 -1.31
C PHE A 152 -3.46 0.98 -0.71
N HIS A 153 -2.31 0.46 -0.27
CA HIS A 153 -2.18 -0.85 0.35
C HIS A 153 -2.74 -2.01 -0.50
N VAL A 154 -2.32 -2.07 -1.77
CA VAL A 154 -2.69 -3.14 -2.72
C VAL A 154 -1.45 -3.84 -3.26
N ILE A 155 -0.42 -3.07 -3.66
CA ILE A 155 0.75 -3.61 -4.37
C ILE A 155 1.52 -4.65 -3.55
N GLU A 156 1.47 -4.56 -2.22
CA GLU A 156 2.07 -5.53 -1.29
C GLU A 156 1.40 -6.91 -1.31
N HIS A 157 0.19 -6.99 -1.81
CA HIS A 157 -0.59 -8.22 -1.90
C HIS A 157 -0.37 -8.99 -3.21
N LEU A 158 0.41 -8.44 -4.15
CA LEU A 158 0.52 -8.97 -5.51
C LEU A 158 1.85 -9.68 -5.75
N ASN A 159 1.79 -10.79 -6.47
CA ASN A 159 2.97 -11.58 -6.83
C ASN A 159 3.85 -10.90 -7.89
N ASP A 160 3.23 -10.15 -8.80
CA ASP A 160 3.89 -9.38 -9.85
C ASP A 160 3.61 -7.87 -9.69
N PRO A 161 4.27 -7.20 -8.74
CA PRO A 161 4.07 -5.78 -8.53
C PRO A 161 4.58 -4.92 -9.70
N LEU A 162 5.54 -5.44 -10.49
CA LEU A 162 6.07 -4.72 -11.65
C LEU A 162 5.07 -4.72 -12.83
N GLY A 163 4.46 -5.88 -13.12
CA GLY A 163 3.38 -5.99 -14.10
C GLY A 163 2.18 -5.13 -13.70
N PHE A 164 1.80 -5.20 -12.43
CA PHE A 164 0.70 -4.39 -11.91
C PHE A 164 0.97 -2.88 -12.01
N LEU A 165 2.20 -2.42 -11.74
CA LEU A 165 2.55 -1.01 -11.93
C LEU A 165 2.37 -0.58 -13.41
N LEU A 166 2.69 -1.44 -14.37
CA LEU A 166 2.44 -1.17 -15.78
C LEU A 166 0.93 -1.09 -16.11
N GLU A 167 0.12 -1.97 -15.52
CA GLU A 167 -1.34 -1.92 -15.67
C GLU A 167 -1.92 -0.60 -15.14
N LEU A 168 -1.49 -0.15 -13.95
CA LEU A 168 -1.90 1.14 -13.39
C LEU A 168 -1.51 2.32 -14.29
N LEU A 169 -0.31 2.28 -14.88
CA LEU A 169 0.15 3.32 -15.80
C LEU A 169 -0.66 3.34 -17.11
N ASN A 170 -1.21 2.21 -17.55
CA ASN A 170 -2.06 2.15 -18.74
C ASN A 170 -3.41 2.83 -18.52
N LEU A 171 -3.86 2.98 -17.29
CA LEU A 171 -5.08 3.72 -16.95
C LEU A 171 -4.93 5.24 -17.08
N LEU A 172 -3.71 5.75 -17.17
CA LEU A 172 -3.41 7.19 -17.13
C LEU A 172 -3.22 7.78 -18.52
N LYS A 173 -3.71 9.01 -18.70
CA LYS A 173 -3.26 9.91 -19.78
C LYS A 173 -1.80 10.31 -19.59
N ILE A 174 -1.15 10.76 -20.69
CA ILE A 174 0.19 11.37 -20.61
C ILE A 174 0.16 12.62 -19.71
N ASN A 175 1.26 12.83 -18.97
CA ASN A 175 1.45 13.92 -18.00
C ASN A 175 0.46 13.89 -16.83
N LYS A 176 -0.12 12.70 -16.55
CA LYS A 176 -0.99 12.47 -15.41
C LYS A 176 -0.31 11.59 -14.36
N LYS A 177 -0.91 11.50 -13.19
CA LYS A 177 -0.23 11.02 -11.99
C LYS A 177 -0.87 9.76 -11.42
N LEU A 178 -0.02 8.86 -10.97
CA LEU A 178 -0.35 7.72 -10.13
C LEU A 178 0.22 7.96 -8.73
N PHE A 179 -0.60 7.75 -7.71
CA PHE A 179 -0.16 7.75 -6.32
C PHE A 179 -0.26 6.35 -5.73
N ILE A 180 0.84 5.85 -5.20
CA ILE A 180 0.91 4.53 -4.54
C ILE A 180 1.31 4.71 -3.09
N GLU A 181 0.56 4.08 -2.18
CA GLU A 181 0.88 3.95 -0.77
C GLU A 181 1.03 2.46 -0.40
N THR A 182 2.12 2.10 0.30
CA THR A 182 2.40 0.72 0.73
C THR A 182 3.25 0.73 2.01
N PRO A 183 3.22 -0.31 2.85
CA PRO A 183 4.07 -0.40 4.03
C PRO A 183 5.55 -0.34 3.68
N ASN A 184 6.35 0.26 4.56
CA ASN A 184 7.79 0.31 4.42
C ASN A 184 8.45 -0.86 5.15
N SER A 185 9.12 -1.75 4.43
CA SER A 185 9.90 -2.84 5.03
C SER A 185 11.08 -2.36 5.87
N ASN A 186 11.43 -1.07 5.78
CA ASN A 186 12.46 -0.42 6.59
C ASN A 186 11.89 0.39 7.77
N ASP A 187 10.61 0.21 8.11
CA ASP A 187 9.97 0.82 9.27
C ASP A 187 10.84 0.70 10.53
N ALA A 188 10.91 1.78 11.32
CA ALA A 188 11.68 1.84 12.55
C ALA A 188 11.30 0.74 13.57
N LEU A 189 10.01 0.35 13.64
CA LEU A 189 9.56 -0.75 14.50
C LEU A 189 10.11 -2.11 14.04
N ILE A 190 10.38 -2.27 12.75
CA ILE A 190 10.97 -3.48 12.18
C ILE A 190 12.49 -3.49 12.36
N THR A 191 13.15 -2.39 11.99
CA THR A 191 14.61 -2.37 11.78
C THR A 191 15.38 -1.78 12.94
N LEU A 192 14.98 -0.61 13.47
CA LEU A 192 15.67 0.09 14.54
C LEU A 192 15.31 -0.47 15.91
N TYR A 193 14.02 -0.67 16.14
CA TYR A 193 13.51 -1.13 17.43
C TYR A 193 13.42 -2.65 17.54
N ASP A 194 13.55 -3.37 16.43
CA ASP A 194 13.49 -4.83 16.33
C ASP A 194 12.30 -5.42 17.11
N SER A 195 11.12 -4.81 16.95
CA SER A 195 9.91 -5.18 17.66
C SER A 195 9.31 -6.47 17.09
N GLU A 196 9.54 -7.60 17.74
CA GLU A 196 8.98 -8.91 17.34
C GLU A 196 7.44 -8.85 17.19
N ALA A 197 6.76 -8.15 18.11
CA ALA A 197 5.32 -8.03 18.07
C ALA A 197 4.82 -7.27 16.82
N PHE A 198 5.54 -6.23 16.42
CA PHE A 198 5.20 -5.47 15.21
C PHE A 198 5.58 -6.24 13.94
N GLN A 199 6.71 -6.94 13.94
CA GLN A 199 7.09 -7.83 12.84
C GLN A 199 6.02 -8.89 12.61
N ASN A 200 5.52 -9.54 13.66
CA ASN A 200 4.44 -10.52 13.58
C ASN A 200 3.11 -9.92 13.07
N PHE A 201 2.87 -8.65 13.33
CA PHE A 201 1.71 -7.92 12.81
C PHE A 201 1.87 -7.58 11.32
N THR A 202 3.06 -7.15 10.91
CA THR A 202 3.34 -6.66 9.56
C THR A 202 3.57 -7.80 8.58
N TYR A 203 4.27 -8.85 9.00
CA TYR A 203 4.53 -10.03 8.19
C TYR A 203 3.39 -11.02 8.34
N TRP A 204 2.44 -10.97 7.45
CA TRP A 204 1.34 -11.91 7.38
C TRP A 204 1.18 -12.46 5.96
N ASP A 205 0.45 -13.55 5.82
CA ASP A 205 0.34 -14.32 4.60
C ASP A 205 -0.19 -13.56 3.37
N ASN A 206 -0.94 -12.48 3.58
CA ASN A 206 -1.43 -11.66 2.49
C ASN A 206 -0.43 -10.57 2.05
N HIS A 207 0.60 -10.24 2.84
CA HIS A 207 1.70 -9.37 2.42
C HIS A 207 2.75 -10.19 1.67
N LEU A 208 2.52 -10.45 0.39
CA LEU A 208 3.41 -11.27 -0.44
C LEU A 208 4.74 -10.61 -0.68
N VAL A 209 4.75 -9.27 -0.72
CA VAL A 209 5.94 -8.44 -0.93
C VAL A 209 5.92 -7.24 -0.01
N LEU A 210 7.10 -6.73 0.35
CA LEU A 210 7.25 -5.46 1.05
C LEU A 210 8.40 -4.67 0.42
N PHE A 211 8.17 -3.38 0.24
CA PHE A 211 9.13 -2.46 -0.33
C PHE A 211 9.80 -1.62 0.75
N ASN A 212 11.01 -1.17 0.45
CA ASN A 212 11.62 0.04 1.00
C ASN A 212 11.92 1.00 -0.16
N ASN A 213 12.41 2.21 0.12
CA ASN A 213 12.70 3.18 -0.92
C ASN A 213 13.60 2.60 -2.01
N LYS A 214 14.67 1.88 -1.65
CA LYS A 214 15.61 1.31 -2.61
C LYS A 214 14.94 0.32 -3.57
N SER A 215 14.11 -0.59 -3.06
CA SER A 215 13.44 -1.60 -3.90
C SER A 215 12.30 -1.00 -4.73
N PHE A 216 11.57 -0.02 -4.19
CA PHE A 216 10.51 0.65 -4.94
C PHE A 216 11.07 1.50 -6.08
N GLU A 217 12.12 2.28 -5.81
CA GLU A 217 12.82 3.06 -6.83
C GLU A 217 13.48 2.17 -7.87
N PHE A 218 14.04 1.02 -7.46
CA PHE A 218 14.58 0.04 -8.37
C PHE A 218 13.49 -0.49 -9.32
N MET A 219 12.29 -0.78 -8.81
CA MET A 219 11.14 -1.18 -9.62
C MET A 219 10.75 -0.09 -10.62
N CYS A 220 10.61 1.16 -10.16
CA CYS A 220 10.30 2.31 -11.03
C CYS A 220 11.37 2.49 -12.13
N ASN A 221 12.64 2.34 -11.79
CA ASN A 221 13.74 2.48 -12.75
C ASN A 221 13.76 1.41 -13.84
N LYS A 222 13.06 0.28 -13.65
CA LYS A 222 12.86 -0.72 -14.71
C LYS A 222 11.85 -0.29 -15.78
N ILE A 223 11.07 0.76 -15.55
CA ILE A 223 10.05 1.22 -16.47
C ILE A 223 10.56 2.48 -17.19
N SER A 224 10.41 2.49 -18.52
CA SER A 224 10.60 3.70 -19.32
C SER A 224 9.31 4.52 -19.37
N GLY A 225 9.43 5.83 -19.65
CA GLY A 225 8.26 6.69 -19.85
C GLY A 225 7.59 7.18 -18.57
N ILE A 226 8.29 7.11 -17.43
CA ILE A 226 7.82 7.65 -16.15
C ILE A 226 8.85 8.55 -15.47
N LYS A 227 8.37 9.44 -14.62
CA LYS A 227 9.12 10.11 -13.55
C LYS A 227 8.46 9.79 -12.23
N TYR A 228 9.23 9.74 -11.16
CA TYR A 228 8.70 9.45 -9.82
C TYR A 228 9.41 10.26 -8.76
N LYS A 229 8.72 10.44 -7.63
CA LYS A 229 9.29 10.98 -6.39
C LYS A 229 8.62 10.36 -5.18
N SER A 230 9.38 10.17 -4.11
CA SER A 230 8.85 9.80 -2.81
C SER A 230 8.26 11.04 -2.12
N LEU A 231 7.11 10.87 -1.49
CA LEU A 231 6.47 11.88 -0.65
C LEU A 231 6.56 11.43 0.82
N PRO A 232 6.90 12.34 1.75
CA PRO A 232 7.10 11.96 3.13
C PRO A 232 5.76 11.68 3.85
N VAL A 233 5.55 10.42 4.23
CA VAL A 233 4.39 9.97 5.03
C VAL A 233 4.85 9.18 6.23
N GLN A 234 4.43 9.59 7.42
CA GLN A 234 4.50 8.87 8.67
C GLN A 234 3.10 8.86 9.26
N ARG A 235 2.46 7.70 9.30
CA ARG A 235 1.07 7.56 9.75
C ARG A 235 0.97 7.59 11.26
N PHE A 236 1.86 6.87 11.91
CA PHE A 236 1.82 6.67 13.35
C PHE A 236 2.88 7.49 14.09
N SER A 237 2.46 8.04 15.22
CA SER A 237 3.28 8.90 16.06
C SER A 237 4.25 8.13 16.96
N ILE A 238 5.14 8.86 17.64
CA ILE A 238 6.02 8.32 18.67
C ILE A 238 5.24 7.61 19.78
N ALA A 239 4.05 8.10 20.16
CA ALA A 239 3.20 7.44 21.16
C ALA A 239 2.80 6.03 20.73
N ASN A 240 2.50 5.83 19.44
CA ASN A 240 2.20 4.51 18.91
C ASN A 240 3.42 3.59 18.91
N HIS A 241 4.59 4.09 18.54
CA HIS A 241 5.83 3.30 18.58
C HIS A 241 6.19 2.87 20.00
N LEU A 242 6.15 3.78 20.96
CA LEU A 242 6.38 3.46 22.37
C LEU A 242 5.36 2.45 22.92
N HIS A 243 4.11 2.55 22.49
CA HIS A 243 3.06 1.61 22.89
C HIS A 243 3.33 0.20 22.32
N TRP A 244 3.78 0.09 21.06
CA TRP A 244 4.21 -1.19 20.49
C TRP A 244 5.34 -1.82 21.27
N LEU A 245 6.36 -1.03 21.66
CA LEU A 245 7.50 -1.51 22.45
C LEU A 245 7.08 -1.97 23.84
N ALA A 246 6.19 -1.23 24.50
CA ALA A 246 5.78 -1.49 25.88
C ALA A 246 4.63 -2.49 26.01
N LYS A 247 3.66 -2.45 25.10
CA LYS A 247 2.40 -3.24 25.19
C LYS A 247 2.28 -4.31 24.13
N LYS A 248 3.20 -4.37 23.14
CA LYS A 248 3.22 -5.35 22.05
C LYS A 248 1.95 -5.37 21.21
N LYS A 249 1.26 -4.23 21.07
CA LYS A 249 0.02 -4.06 20.31
C LYS A 249 -0.17 -2.63 19.82
N PRO A 250 -1.00 -2.39 18.78
CA PRO A 250 -1.33 -1.05 18.30
C PRO A 250 -2.17 -0.25 19.29
N GLY A 251 -2.42 1.03 18.98
CA GLY A 251 -3.36 1.89 19.72
C GLY A 251 -2.72 2.98 20.57
N GLY A 252 -1.40 3.16 20.53
CA GLY A 252 -0.70 4.19 21.28
C GLY A 252 -1.12 5.62 20.88
N HIS A 253 -1.41 5.83 19.60
CA HIS A 253 -1.93 7.11 19.09
C HIS A 253 -3.28 7.51 19.71
N LYS A 254 -4.03 6.56 20.27
CA LYS A 254 -5.27 6.81 21.03
C LYS A 254 -5.00 6.86 22.54
N SER A 255 -4.42 5.80 23.10
CA SER A 255 -4.28 5.63 24.55
C SER A 255 -3.15 6.46 25.18
N TRP A 256 -2.12 6.82 24.41
CA TRP A 256 -0.95 7.61 24.83
C TRP A 256 -0.79 8.91 24.03
N SER A 257 -1.89 9.40 23.43
CA SER A 257 -1.92 10.64 22.63
C SER A 257 -1.37 11.87 23.37
N PHE A 258 -1.36 11.86 24.70
CA PHE A 258 -0.75 12.91 25.52
C PHE A 258 0.77 13.06 25.30
N LEU A 259 1.44 12.06 24.69
CA LEU A 259 2.85 12.14 24.29
C LEU A 259 3.03 12.80 22.92
N ASP A 260 1.96 12.98 22.17
CA ASP A 260 1.98 13.44 20.79
C ASP A 260 1.86 14.98 20.67
N GLU A 261 2.66 15.70 21.48
CA GLU A 261 2.82 17.13 21.27
C GLU A 261 3.33 17.41 19.85
N GLU A 262 2.79 18.43 19.21
CA GLU A 262 3.03 18.69 17.77
C GLU A 262 4.53 18.87 17.46
N LEU A 263 5.28 19.51 18.35
CA LEU A 263 6.73 19.66 18.18
C LEU A 263 7.46 18.31 18.21
N ILE A 264 7.15 17.45 19.19
CA ILE A 264 7.77 16.12 19.33
C ILE A 264 7.41 15.26 18.14
N LYS A 265 6.15 15.22 17.77
CA LYS A 265 5.62 14.46 16.63
C LYS A 265 6.29 14.85 15.32
N ASN A 266 6.46 16.15 15.05
CA ASN A 266 7.09 16.65 13.84
C ASN A 266 8.59 16.33 13.82
N LYS A 267 9.32 16.54 14.92
CA LYS A 267 10.75 16.22 15.01
C LYS A 267 11.02 14.73 14.89
N TYR A 268 10.17 13.90 15.47
CA TYR A 268 10.29 12.44 15.34
C TYR A 268 10.06 12.01 13.89
N ARG A 269 9.01 12.54 13.24
CA ARG A 269 8.71 12.30 11.83
C ARG A 269 9.88 12.71 10.94
N GLU A 270 10.40 13.94 11.10
CA GLU A 270 11.58 14.43 10.36
C GLU A 270 12.75 13.45 10.47
N LYS A 271 13.04 12.98 11.69
CA LYS A 271 14.14 12.04 11.91
C LYS A 271 13.91 10.69 11.24
N LEU A 272 12.71 10.15 11.27
CA LEU A 272 12.39 8.90 10.59
C LEU A 272 12.55 9.03 9.06
N PHE A 273 12.22 10.18 8.47
CA PHE A 273 12.44 10.44 7.06
C PHE A 273 13.92 10.53 6.70
N GLU A 274 14.72 11.26 7.48
CA GLU A 274 16.16 11.32 7.30
C GLU A 274 16.81 9.92 7.28
N LEU A 275 16.31 9.02 8.14
CA LEU A 275 16.76 7.64 8.25
C LEU A 275 16.12 6.70 7.24
N GLN A 276 15.12 7.15 6.47
CA GLN A 276 14.27 6.33 5.59
C GLN A 276 13.56 5.18 6.35
N MET A 277 13.20 5.43 7.61
CA MET A 277 12.57 4.48 8.54
C MET A 277 11.12 4.85 8.88
N ASN A 278 10.49 5.69 8.07
CA ASN A 278 9.06 5.98 8.15
C ASN A 278 8.24 4.72 7.89
N ASP A 279 7.04 4.64 8.45
CA ASP A 279 6.18 3.45 8.41
C ASP A 279 5.57 3.17 7.02
N THR A 280 5.53 4.16 6.16
CA THR A 280 4.77 4.12 4.90
C THR A 280 5.57 4.73 3.76
N LEU A 281 5.65 4.01 2.64
CA LEU A 281 6.11 4.55 1.37
C LEU A 281 4.92 5.20 0.65
N PHE A 282 5.10 6.43 0.18
CA PHE A 282 4.12 7.12 -0.63
C PHE A 282 4.83 7.72 -1.86
N TYR A 283 4.46 7.25 -3.06
CA TYR A 283 5.09 7.68 -4.29
C TYR A 283 4.11 8.38 -5.23
N GLU A 284 4.56 9.50 -5.78
CA GLU A 284 3.95 10.14 -6.94
C GLU A 284 4.72 9.70 -8.19
N ILE A 285 4.02 9.09 -9.15
CA ILE A 285 4.58 8.64 -10.43
C ILE A 285 3.85 9.39 -11.53
N THR A 286 4.60 10.04 -12.42
CA THR A 286 4.05 10.78 -13.58
C THR A 286 4.33 9.99 -14.85
N LYS A 287 3.28 9.65 -15.61
CA LYS A 287 3.42 9.07 -16.96
C LYS A 287 3.86 10.16 -17.93
N ILE A 288 5.03 10.00 -18.57
CA ILE A 288 5.58 11.00 -19.49
C ILE A 288 5.64 10.51 -20.96
N SER A 289 5.17 9.28 -21.21
CA SER A 289 5.10 8.69 -22.55
C SER A 289 3.91 7.73 -22.63
N ASP A 290 3.30 7.62 -23.81
CA ASP A 290 2.24 6.61 -24.06
C ASP A 290 2.78 5.17 -23.95
N GLN A 291 4.05 4.97 -24.26
CA GLN A 291 4.69 3.68 -24.19
C GLN A 291 5.49 3.53 -22.88
N CYS A 292 4.79 3.23 -21.79
CA CYS A 292 5.45 2.73 -20.60
C CYS A 292 5.76 1.24 -20.78
N LYS A 293 7.03 0.86 -20.75
CA LYS A 293 7.47 -0.53 -20.93
C LYS A 293 8.72 -0.83 -20.14
N LEU A 294 8.98 -2.11 -19.91
CA LEU A 294 10.21 -2.54 -19.28
C LEU A 294 11.43 -2.11 -20.10
N LYS A 295 12.42 -1.58 -19.40
CA LYS A 295 13.76 -1.37 -19.97
C LYS A 295 14.45 -2.73 -20.07
N LEU A 296 15.00 -3.01 -21.24
CA LEU A 296 15.80 -4.20 -21.50
C LEU A 296 17.10 -4.18 -20.69
#